data_dd0471f86f473fe130d392f2b633b442
#
_entry.id   dd0471f86f473fe130d392f2b633b442
#
_cell.length_a   1.000
_cell.length_b   1.000
_cell.length_c   1.000
_cell.angle_alpha   90.00
_cell.angle_beta   90.00
_cell.angle_gamma   90.00
#
_symmetry.space_group_name_H-M   'P 1'
#
loop_
_entity.id
_entity.type
_entity.pdbx_description
1 polymer ?
#
loop_
_entity_poly.entity_id
_entity_poly.type
_entity_poly.pdbx_seq_one_letter_code
_entity_poly.pdbx_strand_id
1 'polypeptide(L)'
;FLAATELKAENFHISYTAIMFEAIFLAVAMCFIAWKIKCQTQKGVSIQLLKGENDKKRKNRTIYSKGKISLFNVLIEKFMLERKRTFLGILISLSLGGVIFLCSNFVLTNAQTSNKMQLASDDGLGSDYKIYENNIDLNKTIGEDIENELEKIDGVKNVYPVKSYIGEVLIEKNNFFWKEYYEYLNEAYKDTYNGYMRNTINGDYAIKCNILGYNDELLGKMEPYILEGSIDPDQMRRNNEIVLVTLEDAQGNHNSVDKKIGDTIKVRIPNNIGGTSEDLKQLGSESDFSEKEYTISAIVSRTMVRDSRLYTLEDQPDITYSVIMTNEQMQKNYNIEAYRVLTVEKEKSADTELVAAEIKRRTQTLDDCLFQDYTGAIERQNEFLFQKTLFFYGIAFVFLIISLFHIVNTMNHLISSRRHEYGILRAMGITNKNFRK
;
A
#
# COMPACT_ATOMS: atom_id res chain seq x y z
N PHE A 1 7.96 -17.39 18.60
CA PHE A 1 7.23 -16.12 18.46
C PHE A 1 8.20 -14.93 18.48
N LEU A 2 9.02 -14.77 19.54
CA LEU A 2 10.00 -13.68 19.67
C LEU A 2 11.02 -13.67 18.52
N ALA A 3 11.53 -14.85 18.12
CA ALA A 3 12.44 -14.97 16.98
C ALA A 3 11.78 -14.57 15.65
N ALA A 4 10.45 -14.80 15.51
CA ALA A 4 9.69 -14.43 14.32
C ALA A 4 9.30 -12.94 14.27
N THR A 5 9.47 -12.19 15.35
CA THR A 5 9.13 -10.75 15.42
C THR A 5 10.35 -9.84 15.49
N GLU A 6 11.58 -10.39 15.34
CA GLU A 6 12.85 -9.68 15.55
C GLU A 6 12.96 -8.94 16.90
N LEU A 7 12.02 -9.21 17.80
CA LEU A 7 12.04 -8.64 19.14
C LEU A 7 13.12 -9.38 19.95
N LYS A 8 14.22 -8.73 20.25
CA LYS A 8 15.17 -9.22 21.23
C LYS A 8 14.44 -9.35 22.56
N ALA A 9 14.70 -10.45 23.29
CA ALA A 9 14.11 -10.67 24.61
C ALA A 9 14.35 -9.48 25.57
N GLU A 10 15.44 -8.75 25.37
CA GLU A 10 15.81 -7.53 26.10
C GLU A 10 14.85 -6.34 25.85
N ASN A 11 14.15 -6.33 24.72
CA ASN A 11 13.18 -5.28 24.37
C ASN A 11 11.74 -5.64 24.75
N PHE A 12 11.52 -6.80 25.36
CA PHE A 12 10.21 -7.24 25.77
C PHE A 12 9.88 -6.65 27.16
N HIS A 13 9.34 -5.44 27.16
CA HIS A 13 8.83 -4.82 28.37
C HIS A 13 7.40 -5.29 28.63
N ILE A 14 7.24 -6.16 29.63
CA ILE A 14 5.92 -6.51 30.14
C ILE A 14 5.32 -5.28 30.82
N SER A 15 4.31 -4.70 30.21
CA SER A 15 3.56 -3.60 30.83
C SER A 15 2.71 -4.12 31.97
N TYR A 16 3.20 -4.04 33.21
CA TYR A 16 2.46 -4.42 34.41
C TYR A 16 1.13 -3.67 34.54
N THR A 17 1.06 -2.44 34.03
CA THR A 17 -0.17 -1.66 33.98
C THR A 17 -1.21 -2.29 33.04
N ALA A 18 -0.83 -2.79 31.88
CA ALA A 18 -1.72 -3.49 30.95
C ALA A 18 -2.26 -4.79 31.56
N ILE A 19 -1.38 -5.59 32.21
CA ILE A 19 -1.78 -6.82 32.92
C ILE A 19 -2.73 -6.53 34.06
N MET A 20 -2.47 -5.48 34.86
CA MET A 20 -3.38 -5.04 35.90
C MET A 20 -4.76 -4.65 35.35
N PHE A 21 -4.80 -3.88 34.26
CA PHE A 21 -6.05 -3.50 33.59
C PHE A 21 -6.83 -4.72 33.10
N GLU A 22 -6.16 -5.69 32.50
CA GLU A 22 -6.76 -6.92 32.00
C GLU A 22 -7.29 -7.80 33.15
N ALA A 23 -6.53 -7.92 34.23
CA ALA A 23 -6.96 -8.66 35.45
C ALA A 23 -8.17 -7.99 36.10
N ILE A 24 -8.18 -6.66 36.20
CA ILE A 24 -9.35 -5.90 36.73
C ILE A 24 -10.57 -6.10 35.84
N PHE A 25 -10.41 -6.01 34.51
CA PHE A 25 -11.49 -6.23 33.56
C PHE A 25 -12.09 -7.65 33.67
N LEU A 26 -11.24 -8.67 33.75
CA LEU A 26 -11.69 -10.07 33.97
C LEU A 26 -12.41 -10.24 35.31
N ALA A 27 -11.90 -9.64 36.37
CA ALA A 27 -12.55 -9.69 37.68
C ALA A 27 -13.94 -9.02 37.66
N VAL A 28 -14.06 -7.86 37.03
CA VAL A 28 -15.35 -7.16 36.86
C VAL A 28 -16.30 -7.98 36.00
N ALA A 29 -15.84 -8.60 34.90
CA ALA A 29 -16.65 -9.46 34.05
C ALA A 29 -17.16 -10.70 34.84
N MET A 30 -16.30 -11.36 35.64
CA MET A 30 -16.67 -12.49 36.48
C MET A 30 -17.70 -12.08 37.58
N CYS A 31 -17.50 -10.95 38.24
CA CYS A 31 -18.44 -10.40 39.17
C CYS A 31 -19.80 -10.09 38.54
N PHE A 32 -19.81 -9.53 37.33
CA PHE A 32 -21.04 -9.26 36.58
C PHE A 32 -21.79 -10.55 36.24
N ILE A 33 -21.07 -11.59 35.78
CA ILE A 33 -21.65 -12.90 35.47
C ILE A 33 -22.23 -13.55 36.75
N ALA A 34 -21.45 -13.55 37.82
CA ALA A 34 -21.88 -14.09 39.11
C ALA A 34 -23.13 -13.35 39.65
N TRP A 35 -23.15 -12.02 39.59
CA TRP A 35 -24.31 -11.20 39.94
C TRP A 35 -25.54 -11.55 39.08
N LYS A 36 -25.35 -11.70 37.78
CA LYS A 36 -26.44 -12.07 36.85
C LYS A 36 -26.99 -13.46 37.13
N ILE A 37 -26.14 -14.44 37.45
CA ILE A 37 -26.53 -15.80 37.86
C ILE A 37 -27.31 -15.72 39.18
N LYS A 38 -26.81 -15.00 40.20
CA LYS A 38 -27.49 -14.80 41.48
C LYS A 38 -28.87 -14.18 41.29
N CYS A 39 -29.00 -13.13 40.47
CA CYS A 39 -30.30 -12.51 40.18
C CYS A 39 -31.27 -13.45 39.43
N GLN A 40 -30.78 -14.37 38.62
CA GLN A 40 -31.59 -15.35 37.93
C GLN A 40 -32.05 -16.48 38.86
N THR A 41 -31.18 -16.94 39.77
CA THR A 41 -31.52 -18.00 40.77
C THR A 41 -32.47 -17.49 41.85
N GLN A 42 -32.37 -16.23 42.28
CA GLN A 42 -33.28 -15.64 43.25
C GLN A 42 -34.71 -15.38 42.71
N LYS A 43 -34.88 -15.30 41.39
CA LYS A 43 -36.19 -15.10 40.72
C LYS A 43 -36.96 -16.39 40.44
N GLY A 44 -36.35 -17.56 40.69
CA GLY A 44 -36.99 -18.86 40.51
C GLY A 44 -37.38 -19.48 41.84
N VAL A 45 -38.67 -19.82 42.05
CA VAL A 45 -39.09 -20.63 43.19
C VAL A 45 -38.40 -21.99 43.10
N SER A 46 -37.70 -22.42 44.13
CA SER A 46 -36.84 -23.62 44.17
C SER A 46 -37.51 -24.89 43.64
N ILE A 47 -38.80 -25.03 43.79
CA ILE A 47 -39.58 -26.17 43.31
C ILE A 47 -39.79 -26.13 41.78
N GLN A 48 -39.90 -24.96 41.16
CA GLN A 48 -40.05 -24.82 39.72
C GLN A 48 -38.72 -25.09 39.00
N LEU A 49 -37.57 -24.78 39.63
CA LEU A 49 -36.24 -25.11 39.13
C LEU A 49 -35.97 -26.62 39.15
N LEU A 50 -36.45 -27.34 40.17
CA LEU A 50 -36.34 -28.79 40.26
C LEU A 50 -37.24 -29.54 39.26
N LYS A 51 -38.40 -28.99 38.93
CA LYS A 51 -39.34 -29.58 37.96
C LYS A 51 -38.99 -29.26 36.49
N GLY A 52 -38.03 -28.38 36.23
CA GLY A 52 -37.68 -27.97 34.85
C GLY A 52 -38.77 -27.15 34.15
N GLU A 53 -39.83 -26.78 34.86
CA GLU A 53 -40.96 -26.01 34.34
C GLU A 53 -40.71 -24.51 34.56
N ASN A 54 -39.94 -23.93 33.67
CA ASN A 54 -39.90 -22.49 33.48
C ASN A 54 -41.02 -22.09 32.49
N ASP A 55 -42.27 -22.24 32.95
CA ASP A 55 -43.41 -21.72 32.18
C ASP A 55 -43.49 -20.20 32.30
N LYS A 56 -42.62 -19.51 31.59
CA LYS A 56 -42.95 -18.20 31.05
C LYS A 56 -44.05 -18.45 30.04
N LYS A 57 -45.29 -17.97 30.30
CA LYS A 57 -46.41 -17.96 29.35
C LYS A 57 -45.88 -17.66 27.96
N ARG A 58 -45.64 -18.71 27.17
CA ARG A 58 -45.27 -18.60 25.76
C ARG A 58 -46.50 -18.06 25.05
N LYS A 59 -46.43 -16.84 24.50
CA LYS A 59 -47.43 -16.38 23.55
C LYS A 59 -47.39 -17.36 22.35
N ASN A 60 -48.38 -18.26 22.31
CA ASN A 60 -48.58 -19.15 21.18
C ASN A 60 -48.81 -18.28 19.94
N ARG A 61 -47.79 -18.08 19.15
CA ARG A 61 -47.94 -17.55 17.82
C ARG A 61 -48.37 -18.69 16.91
N THR A 62 -49.67 -18.73 16.58
CA THR A 62 -50.17 -19.59 15.52
C THR A 62 -49.67 -19.05 14.18
N ILE A 63 -48.78 -19.78 13.51
CA ILE A 63 -48.34 -19.49 12.17
C ILE A 63 -49.34 -20.14 11.22
N TYR A 64 -50.17 -19.34 10.56
CA TYR A 64 -51.05 -19.83 9.51
C TYR A 64 -50.25 -19.92 8.22
N SER A 65 -50.00 -21.13 7.74
CA SER A 65 -49.43 -21.36 6.41
C SER A 65 -50.50 -21.16 5.36
N LYS A 66 -50.48 -20.07 4.62
CA LYS A 66 -51.21 -19.89 3.36
C LYS A 66 -50.34 -20.40 2.19
N GLY A 67 -50.53 -21.64 1.78
CA GLY A 67 -49.91 -22.19 0.58
C GLY A 67 -49.11 -23.48 0.78
N LYS A 68 -48.55 -24.06 -0.27
CA LYS A 68 -47.76 -25.30 -0.31
C LYS A 68 -46.34 -25.16 0.31
N ILE A 69 -46.26 -24.62 1.53
CA ILE A 69 -44.99 -24.55 2.25
C ILE A 69 -44.79 -25.89 2.96
N SER A 70 -43.62 -26.51 2.72
CA SER A 70 -43.25 -27.74 3.42
C SER A 70 -43.36 -27.56 4.94
N LEU A 71 -44.00 -28.52 5.61
CA LEU A 71 -44.15 -28.56 7.08
C LEU A 71 -42.79 -28.36 7.79
N PHE A 72 -41.73 -28.79 7.14
CA PHE A 72 -40.34 -28.61 7.55
C PHE A 72 -39.91 -27.12 7.61
N ASN A 73 -40.23 -26.34 6.60
CA ASN A 73 -39.89 -24.91 6.55
C ASN A 73 -40.66 -24.12 7.64
N VAL A 74 -41.91 -24.49 7.90
CA VAL A 74 -42.72 -23.91 8.98
C VAL A 74 -42.15 -24.23 10.35
N LEU A 75 -41.65 -25.45 10.55
CA LEU A 75 -41.01 -25.86 11.79
C LEU A 75 -39.67 -25.12 11.99
N ILE A 76 -38.83 -25.00 10.95
CA ILE A 76 -37.59 -24.25 11.04
C ILE A 76 -37.87 -22.79 11.40
N GLU A 77 -38.80 -22.15 10.70
CA GLU A 77 -39.16 -20.75 10.96
C GLU A 77 -39.66 -20.55 12.41
N LYS A 78 -40.52 -21.44 12.87
CA LYS A 78 -41.00 -21.46 14.26
C LYS A 78 -39.84 -21.61 15.24
N PHE A 79 -38.92 -22.54 15.00
CA PHE A 79 -37.79 -22.78 15.89
C PHE A 79 -36.78 -21.63 15.89
N MET A 80 -36.57 -20.99 14.79
CA MET A 80 -35.69 -19.80 14.68
C MET A 80 -36.31 -18.59 15.37
N LEU A 81 -37.62 -18.36 15.19
CA LEU A 81 -38.32 -17.20 15.74
C LEU A 81 -38.61 -17.29 17.24
N GLU A 82 -38.72 -18.50 17.80
CA GLU A 82 -38.93 -18.69 19.22
C GLU A 82 -37.73 -18.25 20.09
N ARG A 83 -36.51 -18.37 19.58
CA ARG A 83 -35.28 -17.99 20.30
C ARG A 83 -34.43 -16.96 19.53
N LYS A 84 -35.08 -15.89 19.13
CA LYS A 84 -34.44 -14.79 18.39
C LYS A 84 -33.11 -14.31 18.96
N ARG A 85 -33.04 -14.22 20.31
CA ARG A 85 -31.79 -13.76 20.99
C ARG A 85 -30.64 -14.73 20.83
N THR A 86 -30.89 -16.04 20.87
CA THR A 86 -29.86 -17.07 20.67
C THR A 86 -29.41 -17.12 19.24
N PHE A 87 -30.35 -17.06 18.28
CA PHE A 87 -30.07 -17.00 16.88
C PHE A 87 -29.26 -15.72 16.50
N LEU A 88 -29.69 -14.57 17.04
CA LEU A 88 -28.97 -13.31 16.87
C LEU A 88 -27.54 -13.39 17.43
N GLY A 89 -27.36 -14.05 18.58
CA GLY A 89 -26.03 -14.27 19.17
C GLY A 89 -25.12 -15.10 18.29
N ILE A 90 -25.63 -16.17 17.66
CA ILE A 90 -24.86 -16.96 16.68
C ILE A 90 -24.49 -16.12 15.46
N LEU A 91 -25.45 -15.36 14.92
CA LEU A 91 -25.26 -14.53 13.74
C LEU A 91 -24.23 -13.43 13.99
N ILE A 92 -24.30 -12.74 15.15
CA ILE A 92 -23.31 -11.74 15.55
C ILE A 92 -21.92 -12.36 15.71
N SER A 93 -21.82 -13.53 16.38
CA SER A 93 -20.53 -14.21 16.57
C SER A 93 -19.89 -14.61 15.25
N LEU A 94 -20.68 -15.14 14.30
CA LEU A 94 -20.19 -15.51 12.97
C LEU A 94 -19.80 -14.28 12.16
N SER A 95 -20.63 -13.24 12.19
CA SER A 95 -20.38 -11.97 11.49
C SER A 95 -19.10 -11.30 12.01
N LEU A 96 -18.89 -11.30 13.33
CA LEU A 96 -17.70 -10.71 13.95
C LEU A 96 -16.42 -11.41 13.46
N GLY A 97 -16.41 -12.75 13.44
CA GLY A 97 -15.29 -13.51 12.90
C GLY A 97 -15.01 -13.21 11.43
N GLY A 98 -16.07 -13.12 10.61
CA GLY A 98 -15.99 -12.76 9.21
C GLY A 98 -15.45 -11.32 9.00
N VAL A 99 -15.96 -10.36 9.76
CA VAL A 99 -15.51 -8.96 9.69
C VAL A 99 -14.03 -8.83 10.04
N ILE A 100 -13.58 -9.48 11.14
CA ILE A 100 -12.17 -9.46 11.54
C ILE A 100 -11.29 -10.06 10.46
N PHE A 101 -11.71 -11.18 9.83
CA PHE A 101 -10.97 -11.79 8.73
C PHE A 101 -10.86 -10.83 7.52
N LEU A 102 -11.97 -10.22 7.11
CA LEU A 102 -11.99 -9.28 5.97
C LEU A 102 -11.14 -8.03 6.26
N CYS A 103 -11.26 -7.46 7.46
CA CYS A 103 -10.44 -6.31 7.87
C CYS A 103 -8.95 -6.67 7.90
N SER A 104 -8.59 -7.84 8.44
CA SER A 104 -7.20 -8.31 8.44
C SER A 104 -6.66 -8.49 7.03
N ASN A 105 -7.45 -9.09 6.14
CA ASN A 105 -7.08 -9.26 4.74
C ASN A 105 -6.89 -7.92 4.03
N PHE A 106 -7.79 -6.97 4.24
CA PHE A 106 -7.69 -5.62 3.66
C PHE A 106 -6.42 -4.89 4.12
N VAL A 107 -6.17 -4.86 5.44
CA VAL A 107 -4.98 -4.22 6.01
C VAL A 107 -3.70 -4.87 5.48
N LEU A 108 -3.69 -6.20 5.40
CA LEU A 108 -2.53 -6.95 4.90
C LEU A 108 -2.28 -6.70 3.43
N THR A 109 -3.32 -6.73 2.58
CA THR A 109 -3.21 -6.46 1.14
C THR A 109 -2.69 -5.04 0.91
N ASN A 110 -3.24 -4.05 1.64
CA ASN A 110 -2.74 -2.68 1.56
C ASN A 110 -1.29 -2.55 2.02
N ALA A 111 -0.90 -3.21 3.12
CA ALA A 111 0.48 -3.20 3.58
C ALA A 111 1.44 -3.82 2.57
N GLN A 112 1.05 -4.93 1.93
CA GLN A 112 1.85 -5.58 0.88
C GLN A 112 1.96 -4.70 -0.36
N THR A 113 0.87 -4.05 -0.78
CA THR A 113 0.89 -3.14 -1.93
C THR A 113 1.74 -1.92 -1.63
N SER A 114 1.55 -1.27 -0.48
CA SER A 114 2.36 -0.12 -0.05
C SER A 114 3.84 -0.47 0.03
N ASN A 115 4.19 -1.65 0.56
CA ASN A 115 5.57 -2.10 0.63
C ASN A 115 6.19 -2.33 -0.75
N LYS A 116 5.47 -2.99 -1.66
CA LYS A 116 5.94 -3.16 -3.04
C LYS A 116 6.17 -1.80 -3.70
N MET A 117 5.26 -0.86 -3.48
CA MET A 117 5.39 0.49 -3.96
C MET A 117 6.64 1.17 -3.40
N GLN A 118 6.85 1.14 -2.11
CA GLN A 118 8.01 1.73 -1.45
C GLN A 118 9.31 1.12 -1.95
N LEU A 119 9.40 -0.21 -2.00
CA LEU A 119 10.57 -0.91 -2.54
C LEU A 119 10.87 -0.59 -4.01
N ALA A 120 9.84 -0.32 -4.80
CA ALA A 120 10.00 0.00 -6.21
C ALA A 120 10.39 1.46 -6.46
N SER A 121 9.94 2.40 -5.62
CA SER A 121 10.03 3.84 -5.87
C SER A 121 11.13 4.58 -5.13
N ASP A 122 11.49 4.15 -3.91
CA ASP A 122 12.44 4.90 -3.10
C ASP A 122 13.88 4.57 -3.49
N ASP A 123 14.51 5.47 -4.24
CA ASP A 123 15.94 5.46 -4.58
C ASP A 123 16.50 4.14 -5.14
N GLY A 124 15.65 3.34 -5.75
CA GLY A 124 16.03 2.05 -6.31
C GLY A 124 15.93 0.86 -5.35
N LEU A 125 15.24 0.99 -4.22
CA LEU A 125 14.94 -0.13 -3.34
C LEU A 125 14.13 -1.26 -4.01
N GLY A 126 13.50 -0.99 -5.17
CA GLY A 126 12.86 -2.02 -6.01
C GLY A 126 13.82 -2.83 -6.86
N SER A 127 15.11 -2.44 -6.89
CA SER A 127 16.19 -3.14 -7.54
C SER A 127 17.15 -3.68 -6.50
N ASP A 128 17.84 -4.77 -6.83
CA ASP A 128 18.76 -5.42 -5.89
C ASP A 128 20.03 -4.59 -5.67
N TYR A 129 20.48 -3.90 -6.73
CA TYR A 129 21.69 -3.07 -6.68
C TYR A 129 21.47 -1.75 -7.39
N LYS A 130 22.17 -0.71 -6.95
CA LYS A 130 22.18 0.62 -7.54
C LYS A 130 23.62 1.11 -7.72
N ILE A 131 23.93 1.60 -8.91
CA ILE A 131 25.16 2.31 -9.25
C ILE A 131 24.75 3.73 -9.61
N TYR A 132 25.35 4.73 -9.00
CA TYR A 132 24.99 6.12 -9.27
C TYR A 132 26.19 7.04 -9.12
N GLU A 133 26.15 8.13 -9.89
CA GLU A 133 27.12 9.20 -9.78
C GLU A 133 27.02 9.91 -8.43
N ASN A 134 28.11 9.91 -7.69
CA ASN A 134 28.20 10.63 -6.41
C ASN A 134 28.67 12.08 -6.58
N ASN A 135 28.77 12.54 -7.81
CA ASN A 135 29.27 13.86 -8.15
C ASN A 135 28.13 14.78 -8.59
N ILE A 136 28.20 16.04 -8.19
CA ILE A 136 27.28 17.11 -8.63
C ILE A 136 27.63 17.65 -10.03
N ASP A 137 28.78 17.30 -10.57
CA ASP A 137 29.20 17.67 -11.94
C ASP A 137 28.41 16.85 -12.97
N LEU A 138 27.63 17.52 -13.78
CA LEU A 138 26.77 16.92 -14.79
C LEU A 138 27.52 16.39 -16.01
N ASN A 139 28.78 16.70 -16.15
CA ASN A 139 29.66 16.10 -17.19
C ASN A 139 30.13 14.68 -16.80
N LYS A 140 30.06 14.34 -15.49
CA LYS A 140 30.37 13.00 -15.02
C LYS A 140 29.11 12.15 -15.08
N THR A 141 29.17 11.12 -15.89
CA THR A 141 28.02 10.31 -16.26
C THR A 141 28.46 8.87 -16.52
N ILE A 142 27.51 7.96 -16.44
CA ILE A 142 27.70 6.53 -16.72
C ILE A 142 27.33 6.29 -18.19
N GLY A 143 28.26 5.72 -18.95
CA GLY A 143 28.05 5.44 -20.38
C GLY A 143 27.22 4.17 -20.61
N GLU A 144 26.71 4.04 -21.85
CA GLU A 144 25.98 2.84 -22.32
C GLU A 144 26.86 1.57 -22.33
N ASP A 145 28.18 1.72 -22.42
CA ASP A 145 29.14 0.61 -22.37
C ASP A 145 29.04 -0.14 -21.02
N ILE A 146 28.85 0.58 -19.92
CA ILE A 146 28.70 -0.01 -18.59
C ILE A 146 27.37 -0.74 -18.46
N GLU A 147 26.27 -0.17 -18.97
CA GLU A 147 24.97 -0.85 -19.04
C GLU A 147 25.11 -2.21 -19.73
N ASN A 148 25.68 -2.21 -20.94
CA ASN A 148 25.92 -3.42 -21.74
C ASN A 148 26.85 -4.43 -21.06
N GLU A 149 27.78 -3.97 -20.22
CA GLU A 149 28.65 -4.85 -19.44
C GLU A 149 27.92 -5.48 -18.26
N LEU A 150 27.06 -4.73 -17.59
CA LEU A 150 26.25 -5.22 -16.45
C LEU A 150 25.22 -6.27 -16.90
N GLU A 151 24.60 -6.07 -18.05
CA GLU A 151 23.65 -7.05 -18.62
C GLU A 151 24.28 -8.42 -18.92
N LYS A 152 25.61 -8.46 -19.19
CA LYS A 152 26.35 -9.71 -19.47
C LYS A 152 26.78 -10.47 -18.22
N ILE A 153 26.52 -9.95 -17.03
CA ILE A 153 26.87 -10.63 -15.77
C ILE A 153 25.90 -11.79 -15.56
N ASP A 154 26.46 -12.97 -15.33
CA ASP A 154 25.66 -14.16 -15.01
C ASP A 154 24.88 -13.93 -13.69
N GLY A 155 23.57 -14.15 -13.74
CA GLY A 155 22.67 -13.89 -12.61
C GLY A 155 22.07 -12.47 -12.55
N VAL A 156 22.43 -11.58 -13.49
CA VAL A 156 21.70 -10.33 -13.72
C VAL A 156 20.50 -10.62 -14.61
N LYS A 157 19.33 -10.14 -14.20
CA LYS A 157 18.09 -10.30 -14.94
C LYS A 157 17.81 -9.11 -15.84
N ASN A 158 17.86 -7.90 -15.28
CA ASN A 158 17.63 -6.65 -16.00
C ASN A 158 18.51 -5.54 -15.44
N VAL A 159 18.86 -4.60 -16.31
CA VAL A 159 19.49 -3.33 -15.94
C VAL A 159 18.56 -2.20 -16.36
N TYR A 160 18.37 -1.23 -15.48
CA TYR A 160 17.49 -0.09 -15.73
C TYR A 160 18.32 1.19 -15.71
N PRO A 161 18.67 1.73 -16.88
CA PRO A 161 19.38 2.98 -17.00
C PRO A 161 18.45 4.18 -16.83
N VAL A 162 18.85 5.13 -16.00
CA VAL A 162 18.09 6.34 -15.70
C VAL A 162 18.89 7.58 -16.03
N LYS A 163 18.30 8.42 -16.89
CA LYS A 163 18.74 9.79 -17.09
C LYS A 163 18.00 10.68 -16.10
N SER A 164 18.70 11.63 -15.53
CA SER A 164 18.12 12.52 -14.52
C SER A 164 18.65 13.93 -14.71
N TYR A 165 17.75 14.91 -14.68
CA TYR A 165 18.08 16.31 -14.85
C TYR A 165 17.10 17.21 -14.11
N ILE A 166 17.47 18.48 -13.93
CA ILE A 166 16.58 19.51 -13.38
C ILE A 166 16.12 20.43 -14.48
N GLY A 167 14.84 20.73 -14.52
CA GLY A 167 14.26 21.68 -15.44
C GLY A 167 13.09 22.43 -14.83
N GLU A 168 12.23 22.94 -15.69
CA GLU A 168 11.00 23.63 -15.31
C GLU A 168 9.82 23.16 -16.16
N VAL A 169 8.64 23.13 -15.52
CA VAL A 169 7.37 23.08 -16.22
C VAL A 169 6.74 24.45 -16.23
N LEU A 170 6.12 24.84 -17.36
CA LEU A 170 5.42 26.10 -17.49
C LEU A 170 3.92 25.88 -17.28
N ILE A 171 3.32 26.67 -16.37
CA ILE A 171 1.94 26.56 -16.01
C ILE A 171 1.26 27.93 -16.15
N GLU A 172 0.13 27.94 -16.83
CA GLU A 172 -0.69 29.14 -17.01
C GLU A 172 -1.22 29.64 -15.66
N LYS A 173 -1.11 30.95 -15.41
CA LYS A 173 -1.51 31.53 -14.13
C LYS A 173 -2.92 31.22 -13.68
N ASN A 174 -3.86 31.09 -14.62
CA ASN A 174 -5.28 30.88 -14.31
C ASN A 174 -5.59 29.43 -13.91
N ASN A 175 -4.68 28.52 -14.17
CA ASN A 175 -4.87 27.08 -14.00
C ASN A 175 -3.93 26.50 -12.92
N PHE A 176 -3.50 27.35 -11.97
CA PHE A 176 -2.56 26.90 -10.96
C PHE A 176 -3.21 26.83 -9.57
N PHE A 177 -3.75 25.67 -9.27
CA PHE A 177 -4.46 25.42 -8.02
C PHE A 177 -3.56 25.50 -6.77
N TRP A 178 -2.32 25.01 -6.87
CA TRP A 178 -1.40 24.93 -5.72
C TRP A 178 -0.47 26.14 -5.60
N LYS A 179 -0.86 27.29 -6.11
CA LYS A 179 -0.05 28.53 -6.08
C LYS A 179 0.45 28.88 -4.68
N GLU A 180 -0.43 28.88 -3.68
CA GLU A 180 -0.09 29.23 -2.31
C GLU A 180 0.93 28.29 -1.68
N TYR A 181 0.89 27.01 -2.05
CA TYR A 181 1.86 26.02 -1.63
C TYR A 181 3.26 26.34 -2.16
N TYR A 182 3.40 26.69 -3.43
CA TYR A 182 4.69 27.05 -4.02
C TYR A 182 5.19 28.42 -3.56
N GLU A 183 4.30 29.37 -3.26
CA GLU A 183 4.66 30.63 -2.60
C GLU A 183 5.22 30.36 -1.19
N TYR A 184 4.62 29.44 -0.45
CA TYR A 184 5.14 28.99 0.83
C TYR A 184 6.53 28.31 0.69
N LEU A 185 6.72 27.44 -0.29
CA LEU A 185 8.02 26.82 -0.54
C LEU A 185 9.09 27.84 -0.87
N ASN A 186 8.75 28.85 -1.69
CA ASN A 186 9.68 29.94 -2.00
C ASN A 186 10.11 30.71 -0.75
N GLU A 187 9.21 30.96 0.18
CA GLU A 187 9.54 31.67 1.41
C GLU A 187 10.33 30.78 2.38
N ALA A 188 9.91 29.53 2.53
CA ALA A 188 10.53 28.58 3.47
C ALA A 188 11.98 28.23 3.09
N TYR A 189 12.29 28.19 1.79
CA TYR A 189 13.58 27.74 1.25
C TYR A 189 14.33 28.80 0.46
N LYS A 190 14.00 30.07 0.64
CA LYS A 190 14.61 31.20 -0.09
C LYS A 190 16.14 31.28 0.00
N ASP A 191 16.70 30.85 1.12
CA ASP A 191 18.14 30.91 1.37
C ASP A 191 18.88 29.68 0.81
N THR A 192 18.16 28.61 0.52
CA THR A 192 18.74 27.34 0.05
C THR A 192 18.59 27.16 -1.46
N TYR A 193 17.45 27.62 -2.00
CA TYR A 193 17.11 27.46 -3.42
C TYR A 193 16.56 28.75 -3.98
N ASN A 194 16.99 29.12 -5.20
CA ASN A 194 16.55 30.35 -5.87
C ASN A 194 15.09 30.25 -6.39
N GLY A 195 14.19 29.89 -5.48
CA GLY A 195 12.75 29.77 -5.73
C GLY A 195 12.33 28.49 -6.45
N TYR A 196 11.23 27.90 -6.01
CA TYR A 196 10.58 26.75 -6.66
C TYR A 196 9.66 27.18 -7.77
N MET A 197 9.11 28.37 -7.67
CA MET A 197 8.21 28.99 -8.62
C MET A 197 8.65 30.39 -8.91
N ARG A 198 8.73 30.76 -10.19
CA ARG A 198 9.01 32.11 -10.63
C ARG A 198 8.04 32.54 -11.73
N ASN A 199 7.87 33.85 -11.91
CA ASN A 199 7.11 34.39 -13.03
C ASN A 199 8.00 34.41 -14.28
N THR A 200 7.47 33.95 -15.39
CA THR A 200 8.10 34.10 -16.70
C THR A 200 7.79 35.46 -17.31
N ILE A 201 8.55 35.83 -18.34
CA ILE A 201 8.33 37.08 -19.11
C ILE A 201 6.94 37.10 -19.75
N ASN A 202 6.44 35.93 -20.19
CA ASN A 202 5.13 35.76 -20.81
C ASN A 202 3.97 35.77 -19.81
N GLY A 203 4.28 35.81 -18.53
CA GLY A 203 3.29 35.88 -17.47
C GLY A 203 2.84 34.53 -16.89
N ASP A 204 3.36 33.39 -17.37
CA ASP A 204 3.13 32.07 -16.81
C ASP A 204 3.98 31.86 -15.54
N TYR A 205 3.69 30.79 -14.82
CA TYR A 205 4.57 30.31 -13.75
C TYR A 205 5.52 29.24 -14.30
N ALA A 206 6.82 29.39 -14.00
CA ALA A 206 7.81 28.36 -14.17
C ALA A 206 8.06 27.66 -12.84
N ILE A 207 7.82 26.37 -12.78
CA ILE A 207 7.98 25.56 -11.58
C ILE A 207 9.13 24.59 -11.79
N LYS A 208 10.10 24.59 -10.88
CA LYS A 208 11.19 23.62 -10.87
C LYS A 208 10.66 22.21 -10.80
N CYS A 209 11.19 21.33 -11.61
CA CYS A 209 10.84 19.92 -11.64
C CYS A 209 12.04 19.03 -11.91
N ASN A 210 11.96 17.79 -11.47
CA ASN A 210 12.87 16.75 -11.90
C ASN A 210 12.42 16.22 -13.26
N ILE A 211 13.37 16.06 -14.18
CA ILE A 211 13.13 15.48 -15.50
C ILE A 211 13.88 14.16 -15.55
N LEU A 212 13.13 13.08 -15.73
CA LEU A 212 13.61 11.71 -15.66
C LEU A 212 13.43 11.03 -17.02
N GLY A 213 14.47 10.35 -17.47
CA GLY A 213 14.42 9.45 -18.62
C GLY A 213 14.46 8.01 -18.16
N TYR A 214 13.50 7.21 -18.61
CA TYR A 214 13.39 5.79 -18.29
C TYR A 214 13.43 4.95 -19.57
N ASN A 215 13.93 3.72 -19.47
CA ASN A 215 13.77 2.71 -20.51
C ASN A 215 12.36 2.10 -20.47
N ASP A 216 12.02 1.32 -21.49
CA ASP A 216 10.67 0.77 -21.67
C ASP A 216 10.26 -0.17 -20.51
N GLU A 217 11.21 -0.96 -20.01
CA GLU A 217 10.97 -1.88 -18.90
C GLU A 217 10.64 -1.13 -17.59
N LEU A 218 11.37 -0.05 -17.32
CA LEU A 218 11.13 0.76 -16.12
C LEU A 218 9.80 1.51 -16.22
N LEU A 219 9.46 2.03 -17.42
CA LEU A 219 8.15 2.61 -17.70
C LEU A 219 7.02 1.59 -17.50
N GLY A 220 7.20 0.35 -17.94
CA GLY A 220 6.25 -0.73 -17.72
C GLY A 220 6.02 -1.05 -16.24
N LYS A 221 7.03 -0.90 -15.38
CA LYS A 221 6.91 -1.08 -13.94
C LYS A 221 6.09 0.02 -13.25
N MET A 222 5.80 1.12 -13.93
CA MET A 222 5.01 2.22 -13.38
C MET A 222 3.50 1.98 -13.43
N GLU A 223 3.02 0.94 -14.11
CA GLU A 223 1.60 0.63 -14.24
C GLU A 223 0.80 0.69 -12.93
N PRO A 224 1.30 0.14 -11.79
CA PRO A 224 0.59 0.20 -10.51
C PRO A 224 0.44 1.60 -9.91
N TYR A 225 1.15 2.59 -10.42
CA TYR A 225 1.18 3.97 -9.91
C TYR A 225 0.38 4.93 -10.75
N ILE A 226 -0.23 4.45 -11.84
CA ILE A 226 -1.04 5.27 -12.74
C ILE A 226 -2.31 5.68 -12.01
N LEU A 227 -2.52 6.99 -11.87
CA LEU A 227 -3.76 7.58 -11.37
C LEU A 227 -4.74 7.81 -12.52
N GLU A 228 -4.23 8.32 -13.65
CA GLU A 228 -5.01 8.57 -14.85
C GLU A 228 -4.18 8.26 -16.11
N GLY A 229 -4.85 7.85 -17.19
CA GLY A 229 -4.22 7.61 -18.50
C GLY A 229 -3.56 6.25 -18.65
N SER A 230 -2.55 6.19 -19.51
CA SER A 230 -1.76 4.96 -19.79
C SER A 230 -0.36 5.30 -20.24
N ILE A 231 0.58 4.42 -20.00
CA ILE A 231 1.97 4.54 -20.41
C ILE A 231 2.22 3.57 -21.57
N ASP A 232 2.51 4.10 -22.74
CA ASP A 232 2.94 3.37 -23.94
C ASP A 232 4.21 4.02 -24.46
N PRO A 233 5.40 3.43 -24.25
CA PRO A 233 6.67 4.02 -24.65
C PRO A 233 6.76 4.34 -26.14
N ASP A 234 6.16 3.51 -26.99
CA ASP A 234 6.14 3.73 -28.44
C ASP A 234 5.29 4.93 -28.84
N GLN A 235 4.14 5.12 -28.20
CA GLN A 235 3.32 6.32 -28.41
C GLN A 235 4.01 7.56 -27.86
N MET A 236 4.62 7.47 -26.68
CA MET A 236 5.39 8.57 -26.08
C MET A 236 6.46 9.09 -27.04
N ARG A 237 7.22 8.19 -27.67
CA ARG A 237 8.24 8.56 -28.67
C ARG A 237 7.66 9.18 -29.94
N ARG A 238 6.56 8.62 -30.44
CA ARG A 238 5.93 9.08 -31.71
C ARG A 238 5.21 10.40 -31.56
N ASN A 239 4.45 10.55 -30.48
CA ASN A 239 3.55 11.68 -30.29
C ASN A 239 4.14 12.77 -29.38
N ASN A 240 5.37 12.61 -28.95
CA ASN A 240 6.03 13.50 -27.98
C ASN A 240 5.22 13.60 -26.67
N GLU A 241 4.84 12.44 -26.11
CA GLU A 241 4.08 12.34 -24.89
C GLU A 241 4.98 12.17 -23.67
N ILE A 242 4.48 12.58 -22.50
CA ILE A 242 5.16 12.44 -21.21
C ILE A 242 4.21 11.91 -20.14
N VAL A 243 4.82 11.39 -19.07
CA VAL A 243 4.14 11.06 -17.82
C VAL A 243 4.42 12.18 -16.82
N LEU A 244 3.36 12.70 -16.21
CA LEU A 244 3.44 13.73 -15.19
C LEU A 244 3.29 13.11 -13.81
N VAL A 245 4.28 13.34 -12.95
CA VAL A 245 4.18 13.01 -11.53
C VAL A 245 3.63 14.21 -10.79
N THR A 246 2.45 14.07 -10.20
CA THR A 246 1.80 15.16 -9.48
C THR A 246 1.85 14.96 -7.99
N LEU A 247 1.71 16.06 -7.27
CA LEU A 247 1.51 16.03 -5.83
C LEU A 247 0.08 15.57 -5.54
N GLU A 248 -0.04 14.71 -4.55
CA GLU A 248 -1.32 14.20 -4.05
C GLU A 248 -1.57 14.76 -2.65
N ASP A 249 -2.75 15.31 -2.40
CA ASP A 249 -3.12 15.78 -1.07
C ASP A 249 -3.58 14.61 -0.17
N ALA A 250 -3.80 14.90 1.11
CA ALA A 250 -4.23 13.89 2.09
C ALA A 250 -5.60 13.25 1.76
N GLN A 251 -6.36 13.84 0.84
CA GLN A 251 -7.66 13.37 0.36
C GLN A 251 -7.55 12.57 -0.94
N GLY A 252 -6.36 12.46 -1.52
CA GLY A 252 -6.12 11.77 -2.79
C GLY A 252 -6.38 12.62 -4.04
N ASN A 253 -6.50 13.95 -3.90
CA ASN A 253 -6.59 14.83 -5.05
C ASN A 253 -5.21 15.08 -5.65
N HIS A 254 -5.11 14.98 -6.96
CA HIS A 254 -3.87 15.13 -7.73
C HIS A 254 -3.97 16.22 -8.82
N ASN A 255 -4.82 17.21 -8.58
CA ASN A 255 -5.09 18.32 -9.51
C ASN A 255 -4.18 19.55 -9.29
N SER A 256 -2.95 19.32 -8.85
CA SER A 256 -2.03 20.40 -8.47
C SER A 256 -1.73 21.42 -9.58
N VAL A 257 -1.92 21.06 -10.85
CA VAL A 257 -1.73 21.95 -12.03
C VAL A 257 -2.97 22.12 -12.90
N ASP A 258 -4.10 21.54 -12.50
CA ASP A 258 -5.34 21.52 -13.30
C ASP A 258 -5.13 21.06 -14.77
N LYS A 259 -4.19 20.14 -14.97
CA LYS A 259 -3.92 19.50 -16.26
C LYS A 259 -4.49 18.09 -16.27
N LYS A 260 -4.97 17.69 -17.44
CA LYS A 260 -5.61 16.38 -17.69
C LYS A 260 -4.86 15.62 -18.75
N ILE A 261 -5.18 14.35 -18.87
CA ILE A 261 -4.70 13.52 -19.97
C ILE A 261 -5.11 14.14 -21.30
N GLY A 262 -4.15 14.24 -22.22
CA GLY A 262 -4.30 14.86 -23.53
C GLY A 262 -4.04 16.36 -23.57
N ASP A 263 -3.94 17.03 -22.41
CA ASP A 263 -3.50 18.43 -22.38
C ASP A 263 -2.03 18.54 -22.69
N THR A 264 -1.62 19.73 -23.16
CA THR A 264 -0.22 20.03 -23.39
C THR A 264 0.43 20.74 -22.20
N ILE A 265 1.69 20.45 -22.00
CA ILE A 265 2.55 21.11 -21.00
C ILE A 265 3.91 21.43 -21.63
N LYS A 266 4.43 22.59 -21.32
CA LYS A 266 5.76 22.99 -21.76
C LYS A 266 6.78 22.63 -20.71
N VAL A 267 7.79 21.89 -21.15
CA VAL A 267 8.94 21.48 -20.33
C VAL A 267 10.17 22.14 -20.89
N ARG A 268 10.99 22.72 -20.03
CA ARG A 268 12.23 23.34 -20.43
C ARG A 268 13.41 22.91 -19.58
N ILE A 269 14.53 22.74 -20.22
CA ILE A 269 15.79 22.36 -19.60
C ILE A 269 16.81 23.48 -19.87
N PRO A 270 17.66 23.85 -18.88
CA PRO A 270 18.76 24.79 -19.12
C PRO A 270 19.70 24.31 -20.23
N ASN A 271 20.10 25.22 -21.12
CA ASN A 271 21.01 24.91 -22.22
C ASN A 271 22.44 24.62 -21.75
N ASN A 272 22.82 25.15 -20.60
CA ASN A 272 24.13 24.89 -20.02
C ASN A 272 24.16 23.56 -19.28
N ILE A 273 24.36 22.50 -20.03
CA ILE A 273 24.40 21.11 -19.50
C ILE A 273 25.74 20.84 -18.78
N GLY A 274 26.77 21.67 -19.02
CA GLY A 274 28.11 21.48 -18.48
C GLY A 274 28.38 22.10 -17.11
N GLY A 275 27.31 22.54 -16.38
CA GLY A 275 27.43 23.06 -15.02
C GLY A 275 27.32 22.00 -13.95
N THR A 276 27.43 22.45 -12.70
CA THR A 276 27.12 21.60 -11.54
C THR A 276 25.62 21.54 -11.28
N SER A 277 25.16 20.54 -10.54
CA SER A 277 23.75 20.49 -10.11
C SER A 277 23.36 21.70 -9.24
N GLU A 278 24.30 22.33 -8.56
CA GLU A 278 24.06 23.58 -7.82
C GLU A 278 23.74 24.74 -8.76
N ASP A 279 24.41 24.82 -9.91
CA ASP A 279 24.11 25.83 -10.93
C ASP A 279 22.70 25.65 -11.50
N LEU A 280 22.25 24.41 -11.65
CA LEU A 280 20.90 24.10 -12.12
C LEU A 280 19.82 24.41 -11.08
N LYS A 281 20.15 24.36 -9.80
CA LYS A 281 19.23 24.76 -8.74
C LYS A 281 18.96 26.28 -8.78
N GLN A 282 19.93 27.06 -9.28
CA GLN A 282 19.82 28.49 -9.55
C GLN A 282 19.53 28.71 -11.04
N LEU A 283 18.26 28.57 -11.42
CA LEU A 283 17.84 28.67 -12.82
C LEU A 283 18.17 30.05 -13.41
N GLY A 284 18.73 30.05 -14.61
CA GLY A 284 19.21 31.23 -15.30
C GLY A 284 18.10 32.11 -15.89
N SER A 285 18.47 32.94 -16.87
CA SER A 285 17.54 33.81 -17.59
C SER A 285 16.65 33.00 -18.55
N GLU A 286 15.56 33.60 -19.02
CA GLU A 286 14.64 32.96 -20.00
C GLU A 286 15.30 32.51 -21.29
N SER A 287 16.40 33.18 -21.69
CA SER A 287 17.17 32.84 -22.91
C SER A 287 18.01 31.58 -22.79
N ASP A 288 18.22 31.05 -21.58
CA ASP A 288 19.13 29.96 -21.32
C ASP A 288 18.45 28.59 -21.30
N PHE A 289 17.22 28.49 -21.81
CA PHE A 289 16.44 27.27 -21.79
C PHE A 289 16.13 26.74 -23.21
N SER A 290 16.19 25.44 -23.39
CA SER A 290 15.53 24.71 -24.48
C SER A 290 14.12 24.31 -24.03
N GLU A 291 13.11 24.83 -24.69
CA GLU A 291 11.70 24.59 -24.43
C GLU A 291 11.09 23.63 -25.44
N LYS A 292 10.33 22.66 -24.96
CA LYS A 292 9.54 21.71 -25.77
C LYS A 292 8.14 21.56 -25.19
N GLU A 293 7.18 21.36 -26.07
CA GLU A 293 5.80 21.07 -25.72
C GLU A 293 5.54 19.56 -25.81
N TYR A 294 4.86 19.02 -24.79
CA TYR A 294 4.53 17.62 -24.69
C TYR A 294 3.05 17.44 -24.38
N THR A 295 2.49 16.31 -24.80
CA THR A 295 1.15 15.88 -24.41
C THR A 295 1.25 14.97 -23.18
N ILE A 296 0.37 15.15 -22.23
CA ILE A 296 0.32 14.30 -21.03
C ILE A 296 -0.41 13.00 -21.37
N SER A 297 0.30 11.87 -21.35
CA SER A 297 -0.30 10.54 -21.60
C SER A 297 -0.75 9.83 -20.32
N ALA A 298 -0.05 10.09 -19.21
CA ALA A 298 -0.38 9.54 -17.92
C ALA A 298 -0.07 10.51 -16.78
N ILE A 299 -0.84 10.41 -15.70
CA ILE A 299 -0.57 11.04 -14.41
C ILE A 299 -0.30 9.92 -13.41
N VAL A 300 0.80 10.02 -12.69
CA VAL A 300 1.24 9.01 -11.72
C VAL A 300 1.46 9.62 -10.34
N SER A 301 1.35 8.79 -9.32
CA SER A 301 1.48 9.22 -7.92
C SER A 301 2.94 9.37 -7.46
N ARG A 302 3.90 8.79 -8.15
CA ARG A 302 5.32 8.81 -7.77
C ARG A 302 6.26 8.46 -8.91
N THR A 303 7.53 8.79 -8.70
CA THR A 303 8.63 8.33 -9.55
C THR A 303 9.07 6.91 -9.17
N MET A 304 9.83 6.27 -10.04
CA MET A 304 10.57 5.04 -9.73
C MET A 304 11.98 5.39 -9.21
N VAL A 305 12.98 5.15 -10.01
CA VAL A 305 14.38 5.46 -9.70
C VAL A 305 14.71 6.90 -10.10
N ARG A 306 15.54 7.57 -9.30
CA ARG A 306 15.99 8.93 -9.53
C ARG A 306 17.42 9.14 -8.99
N ASP A 307 18.05 10.21 -9.43
CA ASP A 307 19.32 10.65 -8.87
C ASP A 307 19.07 11.60 -7.69
N SER A 308 19.36 11.15 -6.48
CA SER A 308 19.17 11.95 -5.26
C SER A 308 20.01 13.24 -5.21
N ARG A 309 21.06 13.32 -6.03
CA ARG A 309 21.91 14.53 -6.13
C ARG A 309 21.27 15.67 -6.92
N LEU A 310 20.33 15.32 -7.79
CA LEU A 310 19.65 16.29 -8.65
C LEU A 310 18.28 16.71 -8.13
N TYR A 311 17.91 16.33 -6.91
CA TYR A 311 16.63 16.75 -6.35
C TYR A 311 16.53 18.26 -6.19
N THR A 312 15.33 18.74 -6.39
CA THR A 312 15.00 20.13 -6.07
C THR A 312 15.08 20.38 -4.56
N LEU A 313 14.81 19.34 -3.74
CA LEU A 313 15.08 19.29 -2.29
C LEU A 313 15.69 17.94 -1.94
N GLU A 314 16.85 17.93 -1.31
CA GLU A 314 17.58 16.70 -0.95
C GLU A 314 16.78 15.82 0.01
N ASP A 315 16.13 16.43 1.00
CA ASP A 315 15.42 15.71 2.06
C ASP A 315 13.94 15.39 1.74
N GLN A 316 13.35 16.05 0.75
CA GLN A 316 11.93 15.90 0.40
C GLN A 316 11.70 15.95 -1.11
N PRO A 317 12.12 14.94 -1.84
CA PRO A 317 12.07 14.92 -3.29
C PRO A 317 10.65 14.92 -3.87
N ASP A 318 9.65 14.54 -3.09
CA ASP A 318 8.26 14.37 -3.55
C ASP A 318 7.41 15.63 -3.37
N ILE A 319 8.01 16.77 -3.02
CA ILE A 319 7.25 18.02 -2.85
C ILE A 319 7.14 18.88 -4.11
N THR A 320 7.74 18.43 -5.21
CA THR A 320 7.66 19.13 -6.50
C THR A 320 7.23 18.17 -7.62
N TYR A 321 6.88 18.73 -8.78
CA TYR A 321 6.59 17.92 -9.96
C TYR A 321 7.81 17.12 -10.42
N SER A 322 7.53 16.00 -11.08
CA SER A 322 8.52 15.34 -11.92
C SER A 322 7.90 15.02 -13.27
N VAL A 323 8.69 15.16 -14.31
CA VAL A 323 8.33 14.79 -15.67
C VAL A 323 9.12 13.56 -16.04
N ILE A 324 8.43 12.54 -16.53
CA ILE A 324 9.07 11.30 -16.97
C ILE A 324 8.84 11.15 -18.47
N MET A 325 9.91 10.88 -19.19
CA MET A 325 9.91 10.61 -20.63
C MET A 325 10.79 9.39 -20.92
N THR A 326 10.84 8.96 -22.17
CA THR A 326 11.77 7.89 -22.54
C THR A 326 13.21 8.42 -22.60
N ASN A 327 14.18 7.53 -22.38
CA ASN A 327 15.60 7.87 -22.50
C ASN A 327 15.94 8.47 -23.87
N GLU A 328 15.29 7.95 -24.94
CA GLU A 328 15.46 8.43 -26.30
C GLU A 328 14.89 9.85 -26.49
N GLN A 329 13.77 10.18 -25.84
CA GLN A 329 13.23 11.54 -25.89
C GLN A 329 14.18 12.54 -25.22
N MET A 330 14.80 12.18 -24.08
CA MET A 330 15.82 13.04 -23.44
C MET A 330 17.02 13.26 -24.33
N GLN A 331 17.51 12.22 -24.99
CA GLN A 331 18.60 12.31 -25.93
C GLN A 331 18.23 13.18 -27.14
N LYS A 332 17.11 12.88 -27.79
CA LYS A 332 16.66 13.56 -29.01
C LYS A 332 16.31 15.03 -28.79
N ASN A 333 15.61 15.33 -27.68
CA ASN A 333 15.01 16.64 -27.46
C ASN A 333 15.97 17.61 -26.75
N TYR A 334 16.88 17.08 -25.91
CA TYR A 334 17.74 17.89 -25.04
C TYR A 334 19.22 17.51 -25.10
N ASN A 335 19.60 16.57 -25.97
CA ASN A 335 21.00 16.09 -26.15
C ASN A 335 21.60 15.52 -24.84
N ILE A 336 20.78 14.90 -24.00
CA ILE A 336 21.23 14.22 -22.79
C ILE A 336 21.46 12.75 -23.13
N GLU A 337 22.74 12.38 -23.36
CA GLU A 337 23.10 11.05 -23.85
C GLU A 337 23.30 10.03 -22.72
N ALA A 338 24.00 10.41 -21.67
CA ALA A 338 24.49 9.49 -20.67
C ALA A 338 23.56 9.36 -19.44
N TYR A 339 23.80 8.33 -18.64
CA TYR A 339 23.01 8.00 -17.45
C TYR A 339 23.63 8.58 -16.18
N ARG A 340 22.79 8.80 -15.19
CA ARG A 340 23.20 9.20 -13.84
C ARG A 340 23.06 8.05 -12.84
N VAL A 341 22.15 7.12 -13.13
CA VAL A 341 21.85 5.98 -12.27
C VAL A 341 21.65 4.74 -13.12
N LEU A 342 22.22 3.63 -12.70
CA LEU A 342 21.91 2.29 -13.18
C LEU A 342 21.39 1.47 -12.01
N THR A 343 20.22 0.87 -12.15
CA THR A 343 19.72 -0.10 -11.16
C THR A 343 19.70 -1.49 -11.76
N VAL A 344 20.03 -2.49 -10.97
CA VAL A 344 20.20 -3.87 -11.43
C VAL A 344 19.28 -4.78 -10.64
N GLU A 345 18.48 -5.56 -11.36
CA GLU A 345 17.64 -6.64 -10.82
C GLU A 345 18.37 -7.97 -11.08
N LYS A 346 18.62 -8.74 -10.02
CA LYS A 346 19.22 -10.07 -10.16
C LYS A 346 18.15 -11.15 -10.38
N GLU A 347 18.58 -12.28 -10.95
CA GLU A 347 17.75 -13.48 -10.94
C GLU A 347 17.54 -14.00 -9.51
N LYS A 348 16.35 -14.54 -9.23
CA LYS A 348 16.02 -15.08 -7.90
C LYS A 348 16.91 -16.21 -7.45
N SER A 349 17.43 -16.99 -8.41
CA SER A 349 18.33 -18.13 -8.18
C SER A 349 19.79 -17.72 -8.07
N ALA A 350 20.16 -16.49 -8.43
CA ALA A 350 21.53 -16.04 -8.46
C ALA A 350 22.09 -15.81 -7.06
N ASP A 351 23.37 -16.13 -6.91
CA ASP A 351 24.13 -15.86 -5.67
C ASP A 351 24.35 -14.35 -5.52
N THR A 352 23.83 -13.80 -4.45
CA THR A 352 23.84 -12.37 -4.16
C THR A 352 25.27 -11.81 -4.05
N GLU A 353 26.17 -12.53 -3.37
CA GLU A 353 27.52 -12.06 -3.13
C GLU A 353 28.37 -12.11 -4.41
N LEU A 354 28.19 -13.15 -5.22
CA LEU A 354 28.91 -13.27 -6.50
C LEU A 354 28.48 -12.18 -7.49
N VAL A 355 27.18 -11.94 -7.62
CA VAL A 355 26.64 -10.88 -8.49
C VAL A 355 27.12 -9.50 -8.02
N ALA A 356 27.04 -9.22 -6.72
CA ALA A 356 27.52 -7.95 -6.16
C ALA A 356 29.03 -7.74 -6.40
N ALA A 357 29.85 -8.79 -6.22
CA ALA A 357 31.28 -8.72 -6.45
C ALA A 357 31.61 -8.45 -7.94
N GLU A 358 30.87 -9.09 -8.86
CA GLU A 358 31.09 -8.91 -10.30
C GLU A 358 30.65 -7.51 -10.75
N ILE A 359 29.52 -6.99 -10.24
CA ILE A 359 29.10 -5.61 -10.49
C ILE A 359 30.17 -4.63 -10.02
N LYS A 360 30.64 -4.77 -8.77
CA LYS A 360 31.73 -3.93 -8.23
C LYS A 360 32.99 -3.98 -9.10
N ARG A 361 33.37 -5.16 -9.59
CA ARG A 361 34.53 -5.34 -10.44
C ARG A 361 34.39 -4.57 -11.75
N ARG A 362 33.19 -4.59 -12.39
CA ARG A 362 32.92 -3.90 -13.66
C ARG A 362 32.85 -2.38 -13.48
N THR A 363 32.38 -1.93 -12.34
CA THR A 363 32.22 -0.49 -12.03
C THR A 363 33.45 0.14 -11.38
N GLN A 364 34.49 -0.62 -11.06
CA GLN A 364 35.74 -0.10 -10.46
C GLN A 364 36.45 0.98 -11.28
N THR A 365 36.24 1.00 -12.59
CA THR A 365 36.83 1.98 -13.50
C THR A 365 36.08 3.31 -13.56
N LEU A 366 34.90 3.35 -12.95
CA LEU A 366 34.09 4.57 -12.89
C LEU A 366 34.57 5.46 -11.74
N ASP A 367 35.06 6.64 -12.09
CA ASP A 367 35.43 7.64 -11.11
C ASP A 367 34.20 8.22 -10.45
N ASP A 368 34.21 8.32 -9.11
CA ASP A 368 33.15 8.93 -8.30
C ASP A 368 31.77 8.22 -8.30
N CYS A 369 31.65 7.03 -8.87
CA CYS A 369 30.41 6.25 -8.77
C CYS A 369 30.33 5.49 -7.45
N LEU A 370 29.14 5.47 -6.86
CA LEU A 370 28.84 4.66 -5.67
C LEU A 370 28.03 3.43 -6.07
N PHE A 371 28.35 2.33 -5.40
CA PHE A 371 27.60 1.09 -5.48
C PHE A 371 26.83 0.87 -4.17
N GLN A 372 25.55 0.63 -4.26
CA GLN A 372 24.68 0.27 -3.13
C GLN A 372 24.05 -1.10 -3.37
N ASP A 373 24.07 -1.92 -2.32
CA ASP A 373 23.45 -3.24 -2.26
C ASP A 373 22.22 -3.17 -1.35
N TYR A 374 21.05 -3.35 -1.93
CA TYR A 374 19.77 -3.31 -1.23
C TYR A 374 19.21 -4.70 -0.89
N THR A 375 19.87 -5.77 -1.34
CA THR A 375 19.36 -7.15 -1.17
C THR A 375 19.03 -7.48 0.27
N GLY A 376 19.92 -7.15 1.21
CA GLY A 376 19.67 -7.38 2.63
C GLY A 376 18.55 -6.49 3.22
N ALA A 377 18.33 -5.29 2.69
CA ALA A 377 17.23 -4.43 3.11
C ALA A 377 15.88 -4.96 2.60
N ILE A 378 15.84 -5.40 1.33
CA ILE A 378 14.67 -6.02 0.71
C ILE A 378 14.29 -7.30 1.44
N GLU A 379 15.27 -8.13 1.78
CA GLU A 379 15.04 -9.39 2.51
C GLU A 379 14.43 -9.13 3.89
N ARG A 380 15.00 -8.23 4.70
CA ARG A 380 14.44 -7.83 6.01
C ARG A 380 13.03 -7.28 5.90
N GLN A 381 12.75 -6.48 4.87
CA GLN A 381 11.44 -5.92 4.64
C GLN A 381 10.41 -7.02 4.30
N ASN A 382 10.78 -7.98 3.47
CA ASN A 382 9.95 -9.13 3.12
C ASN A 382 9.68 -10.04 4.33
N GLU A 383 10.69 -10.31 5.16
CA GLU A 383 10.54 -11.05 6.42
C GLU A 383 9.58 -10.34 7.37
N PHE A 384 9.70 -9.03 7.54
CA PHE A 384 8.80 -8.24 8.37
C PHE A 384 7.34 -8.30 7.89
N LEU A 385 7.12 -8.24 6.56
CA LEU A 385 5.78 -8.42 6.00
C LEU A 385 5.24 -9.83 6.21
N PHE A 386 6.08 -10.85 6.04
CA PHE A 386 5.69 -12.23 6.30
C PHE A 386 5.29 -12.42 7.76
N GLN A 387 6.04 -11.86 8.71
CA GLN A 387 5.72 -11.90 10.14
C GLN A 387 4.39 -11.21 10.45
N LYS A 388 4.14 -10.02 9.88
CA LYS A 388 2.85 -9.33 9.98
C LYS A 388 1.71 -10.18 9.42
N THR A 389 1.94 -10.81 8.27
CA THR A 389 0.99 -11.71 7.62
C THR A 389 0.59 -12.85 8.55
N LEU A 390 1.60 -13.54 9.09
CA LEU A 390 1.38 -14.66 10.03
C LEU A 390 0.62 -14.22 11.29
N PHE A 391 0.96 -13.04 11.83
CA PHE A 391 0.30 -12.50 13.01
C PHE A 391 -1.19 -12.19 12.75
N PHE A 392 -1.51 -11.45 11.71
CA PHE A 392 -2.90 -11.07 11.40
C PHE A 392 -3.77 -12.27 11.05
N TYR A 393 -3.28 -13.19 10.21
CA TYR A 393 -4.03 -14.41 9.90
C TYR A 393 -4.12 -15.35 11.10
N GLY A 394 -3.10 -15.41 11.95
CA GLY A 394 -3.12 -16.15 13.20
C GLY A 394 -4.25 -15.68 14.13
N ILE A 395 -4.35 -14.36 14.33
CA ILE A 395 -5.44 -13.76 15.11
C ILE A 395 -6.80 -14.06 14.48
N ALA A 396 -6.96 -13.84 13.18
CA ALA A 396 -8.20 -14.11 12.46
C ALA A 396 -8.63 -15.59 12.57
N PHE A 397 -7.67 -16.52 12.49
CA PHE A 397 -7.90 -17.96 12.64
C PHE A 397 -8.37 -18.32 14.07
N VAL A 398 -7.76 -17.74 15.10
CA VAL A 398 -8.19 -17.94 16.49
C VAL A 398 -9.63 -17.47 16.70
N PHE A 399 -9.99 -16.28 16.19
CA PHE A 399 -11.36 -15.79 16.27
C PHE A 399 -12.35 -16.67 15.49
N LEU A 400 -11.95 -17.22 14.36
CA LEU A 400 -12.78 -18.15 13.59
C LEU A 400 -13.03 -19.43 14.39
N ILE A 401 -12.02 -19.99 15.05
CA ILE A 401 -12.14 -21.16 15.91
C ILE A 401 -13.08 -20.85 17.11
N ILE A 402 -12.89 -19.72 17.78
CA ILE A 402 -13.76 -19.31 18.89
C ILE A 402 -15.22 -19.20 18.43
N SER A 403 -15.46 -18.59 17.27
CA SER A 403 -16.80 -18.48 16.68
C SER A 403 -17.40 -19.85 16.38
N LEU A 404 -16.61 -20.78 15.85
CA LEU A 404 -17.04 -22.15 15.59
C LEU A 404 -17.43 -22.89 16.88
N PHE A 405 -16.60 -22.81 17.92
CA PHE A 405 -16.91 -23.39 19.22
C PHE A 405 -18.17 -22.77 19.86
N HIS A 406 -18.34 -21.46 19.71
CA HIS A 406 -19.55 -20.79 20.20
C HIS A 406 -20.80 -21.32 19.49
N ILE A 407 -20.75 -21.53 18.16
CA ILE A 407 -21.86 -22.12 17.39
C ILE A 407 -22.16 -23.53 17.88
N VAL A 408 -21.14 -24.39 17.96
CA VAL A 408 -21.29 -25.78 18.41
C VAL A 408 -21.91 -25.85 19.85
N ASN A 409 -21.36 -25.05 20.76
CA ASN A 409 -21.87 -25.00 22.13
C ASN A 409 -23.33 -24.53 22.19
N THR A 410 -23.65 -23.49 21.41
CA THR A 410 -25.03 -22.97 21.35
C THR A 410 -26.00 -23.98 20.74
N MET A 411 -25.56 -24.68 19.68
CA MET A 411 -26.38 -25.76 19.08
C MET A 411 -26.60 -26.91 20.06
N ASN A 412 -25.55 -27.36 20.74
CA ASN A 412 -25.68 -28.41 21.79
C ASN A 412 -26.64 -27.99 22.89
N HIS A 413 -26.56 -26.75 23.35
CA HIS A 413 -27.51 -26.23 24.34
C HIS A 413 -28.95 -26.19 23.80
N LEU A 414 -29.16 -25.79 22.55
CA LEU A 414 -30.47 -25.78 21.90
C LEU A 414 -31.07 -27.21 21.82
N ILE A 415 -30.27 -28.16 21.36
CA ILE A 415 -30.70 -29.58 21.24
C ILE A 415 -31.03 -30.13 22.62
N SER A 416 -30.16 -29.94 23.61
CA SER A 416 -30.36 -30.43 24.98
C SER A 416 -31.62 -29.87 25.65
N SER A 417 -31.90 -28.57 25.43
CA SER A 417 -33.08 -27.90 25.99
C SER A 417 -34.41 -28.38 25.38
N ARG A 418 -34.37 -29.10 24.26
CA ARG A 418 -35.56 -29.60 23.53
C ARG A 418 -35.64 -31.13 23.47
N ARG A 419 -34.86 -31.85 24.26
CA ARG A 419 -34.86 -33.32 24.27
C ARG A 419 -36.26 -33.91 24.43
N HIS A 420 -37.09 -33.30 25.26
CA HIS A 420 -38.48 -33.73 25.49
C HIS A 420 -39.35 -33.55 24.25
N GLU A 421 -39.30 -32.40 23.59
CA GLU A 421 -40.02 -32.12 22.33
C GLU A 421 -39.60 -33.08 21.22
N TYR A 422 -38.32 -33.35 21.10
CA TYR A 422 -37.79 -34.33 20.12
C TYR A 422 -38.24 -35.77 20.46
N GLY A 423 -38.37 -36.12 21.77
CA GLY A 423 -38.91 -37.40 22.20
C GLY A 423 -40.37 -37.60 21.78
N ILE A 424 -41.21 -36.56 21.94
CA ILE A 424 -42.61 -36.56 21.50
C ILE A 424 -42.72 -36.73 19.99
N LEU A 425 -41.91 -35.97 19.21
CA LEU A 425 -41.90 -36.04 17.74
C LEU A 425 -41.52 -37.46 17.24
N ARG A 426 -40.56 -38.11 17.92
CA ARG A 426 -40.18 -39.47 17.63
C ARG A 426 -41.28 -40.47 17.96
N ALA A 427 -41.95 -40.26 19.09
CA ALA A 427 -43.11 -41.11 19.50
C ALA A 427 -44.29 -41.00 18.51
N MET A 428 -44.45 -39.84 17.85
CA MET A 428 -45.44 -39.62 16.77
C MET A 428 -45.04 -40.20 15.42
N GLY A 429 -43.91 -40.93 15.32
CA GLY A 429 -43.54 -41.68 14.11
C GLY A 429 -42.64 -40.90 13.09
N ILE A 430 -41.99 -39.80 13.51
CA ILE A 430 -41.01 -39.14 12.63
C ILE A 430 -39.81 -40.04 12.37
N THR A 431 -39.56 -40.34 11.11
CA THR A 431 -38.46 -41.21 10.70
C THR A 431 -37.11 -40.57 10.94
N ASN A 432 -36.05 -41.39 11.16
CA ASN A 432 -34.68 -40.88 11.38
C ASN A 432 -34.17 -40.01 10.21
N LYS A 433 -34.67 -40.23 8.98
CA LYS A 433 -34.31 -39.42 7.80
C LYS A 433 -34.93 -38.01 7.89
N ASN A 434 -36.14 -37.89 8.36
CA ASN A 434 -36.83 -36.61 8.53
C ASN A 434 -36.39 -35.86 9.79
N PHE A 435 -35.86 -36.61 10.80
CA PHE A 435 -35.31 -36.05 12.00
C PHE A 435 -33.89 -35.48 11.84
N ARG A 436 -33.10 -35.97 10.85
CA ARG A 436 -31.76 -35.48 10.55
C ARG A 436 -31.73 -34.31 9.56
N LYS A 437 -32.84 -34.02 8.90
CA LYS A 437 -33.02 -32.80 8.08
C LYS A 437 -33.39 -31.60 8.96
#